data_5a96bf48cc2d1263dfb79a474522c47f
#
_entry.id   5a96bf48cc2d1263dfb79a474522c47f
#
_cell.length_a   1.000
_cell.length_b   1.000
_cell.length_c   1.000
_cell.angle_alpha   90.00
_cell.angle_beta   90.00
_cell.angle_gamma   90.00
#
_symmetry.space_group_name_H-M   'P 1'
#
loop_
_entity.id
_entity.type
_entity.pdbx_description
1 polymer ?
#
loop_
_entity_poly.entity_id
_entity_poly.type
_entity_poly.pdbx_seq_one_letter_code
_entity_poly.pdbx_strand_id
1 'polypeptide(L)'
;MKRIVLTAMTIAMALTATAQQYSFTFVPAGRTDTVLYIGRYYRDAVTLVDTAHAKGGRYVFKGRRDWPRGLYALVAQDGKKTVADFCIDGSRKFTISGDATLKAESVTVKGCKANSQMFTYIATENAAKREVDSLRALKKDEATREAAEAAEKRVIERMGAFEATACHPKNPNVFFDLQNACEPPEVPEEVEDKNTYYRMHYWDSLFAAPLGTLRPTLLHSPQLFSKMNYFFFGMLYYAASDTISAEVDRLMARIGDDTALARYVLDFIEPRYFRSTKNVGWDAVWCHIASEYYLKGRCPWALPGTITNMRYNYNRIKQSIIGAHGQELWMADTNQSADPNDWISSHRFPTPYVILWFWDPDCHHCQEQSEELKKLYDGMVARGEKRFEVYAVGYESDVAKWKRYVKEHKFNWVNVGGTNVNIDYQEAYNVHGAPTMIILDWHRDIIMNKVLPAKNIMSFLDEYEKKQGVVREY
;
A
#
# COMPACT_ATOMS: atom_id res chain seq x y z
N MET A 1 -3.42 -3.44 -52.72
CA MET A 1 -4.58 -3.61 -51.83
C MET A 1 -4.99 -5.06 -51.61
N LYS A 2 -4.86 -6.00 -52.55
CA LYS A 2 -5.29 -7.43 -52.36
C LYS A 2 -4.44 -8.25 -51.38
N ARG A 3 -3.15 -7.91 -51.15
CA ARG A 3 -2.28 -8.67 -50.20
C ARG A 3 -2.52 -8.35 -48.70
N ILE A 4 -2.99 -7.13 -48.41
CA ILE A 4 -3.26 -6.73 -46.98
C ILE A 4 -4.56 -7.36 -46.48
N VAL A 5 -5.55 -7.55 -47.35
CA VAL A 5 -6.83 -8.18 -46.98
C VAL A 5 -6.63 -9.68 -46.69
N LEU A 6 -5.73 -10.37 -47.40
CA LEU A 6 -5.45 -11.80 -47.17
C LEU A 6 -4.72 -12.04 -45.86
N THR A 7 -3.81 -11.13 -45.46
CA THR A 7 -3.08 -11.23 -44.19
C THR A 7 -3.99 -10.95 -42.97
N ALA A 8 -4.92 -9.99 -43.10
CA ALA A 8 -5.90 -9.71 -42.06
C ALA A 8 -6.90 -10.87 -41.89
N MET A 9 -7.28 -11.53 -42.97
CA MET A 9 -8.18 -12.70 -42.91
C MET A 9 -7.52 -13.92 -42.32
N THR A 10 -6.23 -14.16 -42.56
CA THR A 10 -5.45 -15.26 -41.92
C THR A 10 -5.18 -15.01 -40.45
N ILE A 11 -4.96 -13.80 -40.02
CA ILE A 11 -4.80 -13.46 -38.60
C ILE A 11 -6.13 -13.59 -37.85
N ALA A 12 -7.26 -13.20 -38.46
CA ALA A 12 -8.60 -13.38 -37.88
C ALA A 12 -8.98 -14.86 -37.75
N MET A 13 -8.60 -15.72 -38.71
CA MET A 13 -8.83 -17.16 -38.61
C MET A 13 -7.91 -17.85 -37.60
N ALA A 14 -6.66 -17.38 -37.42
CA ALA A 14 -5.76 -17.93 -36.38
C ALA A 14 -6.23 -17.58 -34.95
N LEU A 15 -6.88 -16.43 -34.72
CA LEU A 15 -7.44 -16.05 -33.43
C LEU A 15 -8.74 -16.79 -33.07
N THR A 16 -9.45 -17.37 -34.05
CA THR A 16 -10.67 -18.18 -33.80
C THR A 16 -10.39 -19.67 -33.53
N ALA A 17 -9.16 -20.14 -33.75
CA ALA A 17 -8.80 -21.56 -33.63
C ALA A 17 -8.60 -22.03 -32.17
N THR A 18 -8.49 -21.11 -31.20
CA THR A 18 -8.22 -21.47 -29.78
C THR A 18 -9.44 -21.56 -28.89
N ALA A 19 -10.60 -21.03 -29.31
CA ALA A 19 -11.81 -21.02 -28.52
C ALA A 19 -12.38 -22.45 -28.36
N GLN A 20 -12.18 -23.05 -27.18
CA GLN A 20 -12.65 -24.39 -26.85
C GLN A 20 -14.05 -24.37 -26.21
N GLN A 21 -14.81 -25.41 -26.43
CA GLN A 21 -16.10 -25.59 -25.76
C GLN A 21 -15.89 -25.86 -24.26
N TYR A 22 -16.67 -25.19 -23.42
CA TYR A 22 -16.64 -25.36 -21.97
C TYR A 22 -18.02 -25.54 -21.39
N SER A 23 -18.10 -26.18 -20.21
CA SER A 23 -19.33 -26.31 -19.40
C SER A 23 -18.95 -26.40 -17.93
N PHE A 24 -19.08 -25.30 -17.19
CA PHE A 24 -18.86 -25.25 -15.75
C PHE A 24 -20.22 -25.19 -15.06
N THR A 25 -20.47 -26.10 -14.14
CA THR A 25 -21.76 -26.22 -13.43
C THR A 25 -21.52 -25.99 -11.95
N PHE A 26 -22.29 -25.09 -11.33
CA PHE A 26 -22.32 -24.86 -9.89
C PHE A 26 -23.71 -25.22 -9.34
N VAL A 27 -23.72 -25.94 -8.20
CA VAL A 27 -24.93 -26.40 -7.54
C VAL A 27 -24.86 -26.04 -6.05
N PRO A 28 -24.99 -24.76 -5.70
CA PRO A 28 -25.02 -24.31 -4.31
C PRO A 28 -26.39 -24.53 -3.71
N ALA A 29 -26.55 -25.60 -2.92
CA ALA A 29 -27.84 -26.02 -2.37
C ALA A 29 -28.43 -24.95 -1.42
N GLY A 30 -29.69 -24.59 -1.65
CA GLY A 30 -30.39 -23.56 -0.85
C GLY A 30 -30.08 -22.12 -1.23
N ARG A 31 -29.27 -21.87 -2.26
CA ARG A 31 -28.98 -20.50 -2.74
C ARG A 31 -30.17 -19.96 -3.56
N THR A 32 -30.50 -18.69 -3.33
CA THR A 32 -31.68 -18.01 -3.91
C THR A 32 -31.35 -17.02 -5.03
N ASP A 33 -30.06 -16.76 -5.32
CA ASP A 33 -29.69 -15.89 -6.45
C ASP A 33 -30.27 -16.39 -7.77
N THR A 34 -30.86 -15.49 -8.57
CA THR A 34 -31.37 -15.82 -9.90
C THR A 34 -30.27 -15.88 -10.96
N VAL A 35 -29.15 -15.28 -10.69
CA VAL A 35 -27.98 -15.21 -11.56
C VAL A 35 -26.69 -15.29 -10.75
N LEU A 36 -25.67 -15.97 -11.28
CA LEU A 36 -24.29 -15.93 -10.81
C LEU A 36 -23.37 -15.53 -11.96
N TYR A 37 -22.21 -14.97 -11.60
CA TYR A 37 -21.19 -14.56 -12.55
C TYR A 37 -19.88 -15.31 -12.30
N ILE A 38 -19.07 -15.47 -13.35
CA ILE A 38 -17.65 -15.78 -13.20
C ILE A 38 -16.88 -14.47 -13.29
N GLY A 39 -16.02 -14.24 -12.32
CA GLY A 39 -15.13 -13.11 -12.25
C GLY A 39 -13.66 -13.51 -12.44
N ARG A 40 -12.88 -12.65 -13.07
CA ARG A 40 -11.44 -12.77 -13.22
C ARG A 40 -10.74 -11.72 -12.34
N TYR A 41 -9.80 -12.16 -11.54
CA TYR A 41 -9.02 -11.28 -10.69
C TYR A 41 -8.05 -10.40 -11.48
N TYR A 42 -7.89 -9.18 -11.04
CA TYR A 42 -6.75 -8.32 -11.33
C TYR A 42 -6.50 -7.44 -10.11
N ARG A 43 -5.44 -7.72 -9.35
CA ARG A 43 -5.19 -7.16 -8.01
C ARG A 43 -6.34 -7.47 -7.04
N ASP A 44 -6.95 -6.44 -6.43
CA ASP A 44 -8.11 -6.52 -5.53
C ASP A 44 -9.46 -6.42 -6.26
N ALA A 45 -9.42 -6.20 -7.57
CA ALA A 45 -10.63 -6.09 -8.38
C ALA A 45 -10.99 -7.40 -9.07
N VAL A 46 -12.30 -7.61 -9.22
CA VAL A 46 -12.87 -8.74 -9.97
C VAL A 46 -13.66 -8.19 -11.14
N THR A 47 -13.25 -8.58 -12.36
CA THR A 47 -13.98 -8.25 -13.58
C THR A 47 -14.88 -9.41 -13.96
N LEU A 48 -16.19 -9.15 -14.11
CA LEU A 48 -17.15 -10.17 -14.53
C LEU A 48 -16.91 -10.55 -15.98
N VAL A 49 -16.78 -11.86 -16.26
CA VAL A 49 -16.41 -12.37 -17.58
C VAL A 49 -17.44 -13.35 -18.16
N ASP A 50 -18.32 -13.93 -17.34
CA ASP A 50 -19.37 -14.82 -17.79
C ASP A 50 -20.58 -14.79 -16.86
N THR A 51 -21.76 -15.24 -17.33
CA THR A 51 -23.03 -15.16 -16.62
C THR A 51 -23.83 -16.47 -16.77
N ALA A 52 -24.42 -16.94 -15.67
CA ALA A 52 -25.34 -18.05 -15.70
C ALA A 52 -26.61 -17.77 -14.88
N HIS A 53 -27.76 -18.06 -15.45
CA HIS A 53 -29.05 -17.99 -14.76
C HIS A 53 -29.40 -19.30 -14.04
N ALA A 54 -30.04 -19.19 -12.90
CA ALA A 54 -30.50 -20.34 -12.12
C ALA A 54 -31.55 -21.16 -12.89
N LYS A 55 -31.34 -22.48 -12.95
CA LYS A 55 -32.32 -23.41 -13.46
C LYS A 55 -32.35 -24.66 -12.59
N GLY A 56 -33.42 -24.83 -11.80
CA GLY A 56 -33.52 -25.94 -10.86
C GLY A 56 -32.39 -26.01 -9.83
N GLY A 57 -31.99 -24.86 -9.26
CA GLY A 57 -30.90 -24.75 -8.30
C GLY A 57 -29.49 -24.94 -8.90
N ARG A 58 -29.36 -24.94 -10.21
CA ARG A 58 -28.10 -25.12 -10.94
C ARG A 58 -27.77 -23.86 -11.76
N TYR A 59 -26.50 -23.54 -11.83
CA TYR A 59 -25.96 -22.47 -12.67
C TYR A 59 -24.96 -23.07 -13.65
N VAL A 60 -25.25 -22.98 -14.96
CA VAL A 60 -24.46 -23.61 -16.01
C VAL A 60 -23.85 -22.53 -16.90
N PHE A 61 -22.55 -22.33 -16.77
CA PHE A 61 -21.74 -21.49 -17.66
C PHE A 61 -21.27 -22.37 -18.82
N LYS A 62 -21.66 -22.03 -20.03
CA LYS A 62 -21.34 -22.83 -21.23
C LYS A 62 -21.15 -21.96 -22.46
N GLY A 63 -20.25 -22.36 -23.33
CA GLY A 63 -19.97 -21.62 -24.56
C GLY A 63 -18.71 -22.11 -25.25
N ARG A 64 -18.17 -21.22 -26.07
CA ARG A 64 -16.84 -21.37 -26.68
C ARG A 64 -15.99 -20.15 -26.32
N ARG A 65 -14.97 -20.37 -25.55
CA ARG A 65 -14.04 -19.33 -25.09
C ARG A 65 -12.69 -19.95 -24.74
N ASP A 66 -11.63 -19.20 -24.91
CA ASP A 66 -10.38 -19.50 -24.25
C ASP A 66 -10.44 -19.05 -22.79
N TRP A 67 -10.20 -20.02 -21.89
CA TRP A 67 -10.10 -19.79 -20.46
C TRP A 67 -8.65 -19.97 -20.05
N PRO A 68 -7.92 -18.88 -19.83
CA PRO A 68 -6.57 -18.98 -19.29
C PRO A 68 -6.52 -19.78 -17.98
N ARG A 69 -5.45 -20.53 -17.80
CA ARG A 69 -5.15 -21.20 -16.53
C ARG A 69 -5.10 -20.19 -15.41
N GLY A 70 -5.81 -20.42 -14.30
CA GLY A 70 -5.84 -19.47 -13.20
C GLY A 70 -6.89 -19.72 -12.15
N LEU A 71 -6.93 -18.82 -11.16
CA LEU A 71 -7.97 -18.75 -10.14
C LEU A 71 -9.04 -17.75 -10.58
N TYR A 72 -10.30 -18.12 -10.38
CA TYR A 72 -11.49 -17.35 -10.75
C TYR A 72 -12.44 -17.27 -9.58
N ALA A 73 -13.23 -16.20 -9.52
CA ALA A 73 -14.28 -16.02 -8.53
C ALA A 73 -15.64 -16.43 -9.10
N LEU A 74 -16.41 -17.21 -8.36
CA LEU A 74 -17.86 -17.29 -8.54
C LEU A 74 -18.48 -16.12 -7.76
N VAL A 75 -19.18 -15.23 -8.44
CA VAL A 75 -19.67 -13.97 -7.89
C VAL A 75 -21.20 -13.99 -7.79
N ALA A 76 -21.71 -13.48 -6.68
CA ALA A 76 -23.14 -13.39 -6.40
C ALA A 76 -23.85 -12.41 -7.35
N GLN A 77 -25.18 -12.47 -7.34
CA GLN A 77 -26.08 -11.64 -8.17
C GLN A 77 -25.85 -10.12 -8.00
N ASP A 78 -25.34 -9.65 -6.84
CA ASP A 78 -25.00 -8.26 -6.61
C ASP A 78 -23.76 -7.78 -7.39
N GLY A 79 -23.06 -8.72 -8.07
CA GLY A 79 -21.85 -8.43 -8.83
C GLY A 79 -20.62 -8.07 -7.98
N LYS A 80 -20.70 -8.18 -6.65
CA LYS A 80 -19.65 -7.73 -5.71
C LYS A 80 -19.15 -8.84 -4.79
N LYS A 81 -20.05 -9.65 -4.25
CA LYS A 81 -19.72 -10.67 -3.25
C LYS A 81 -19.21 -11.95 -3.91
N THR A 82 -17.99 -12.35 -3.63
CA THR A 82 -17.48 -13.68 -3.99
C THR A 82 -18.20 -14.76 -3.18
N VAL A 83 -18.69 -15.76 -3.87
CA VAL A 83 -19.34 -16.96 -3.30
C VAL A 83 -18.28 -18.01 -3.00
N ALA A 84 -17.42 -18.29 -3.98
CA ALA A 84 -16.31 -19.21 -3.85
C ALA A 84 -15.27 -18.92 -4.93
N ASP A 85 -14.02 -19.25 -4.65
CA ASP A 85 -12.97 -19.33 -5.66
C ASP A 85 -12.93 -20.73 -6.26
N PHE A 86 -12.48 -20.82 -7.52
CA PHE A 86 -12.28 -22.08 -8.21
C PHE A 86 -11.17 -21.97 -9.26
N CYS A 87 -10.57 -23.12 -9.58
CA CYS A 87 -9.50 -23.20 -10.56
C CYS A 87 -10.02 -23.54 -11.96
N ILE A 88 -9.45 -22.89 -12.97
CA ILE A 88 -9.44 -23.37 -14.35
C ILE A 88 -8.01 -23.84 -14.65
N ASP A 89 -7.81 -25.17 -14.69
CA ASP A 89 -6.50 -25.82 -14.85
C ASP A 89 -6.58 -26.93 -15.92
N GLY A 90 -6.93 -26.51 -17.15
CA GLY A 90 -7.07 -27.41 -18.29
C GLY A 90 -8.45 -28.10 -18.41
N SER A 91 -9.15 -28.41 -17.31
CA SER A 91 -10.48 -29.03 -17.36
C SER A 91 -11.51 -28.05 -17.94
N ARG A 92 -12.18 -28.48 -18.99
CA ARG A 92 -13.22 -27.68 -19.69
C ARG A 92 -14.65 -28.06 -19.30
N LYS A 93 -14.82 -29.13 -18.52
CA LYS A 93 -16.13 -29.58 -18.05
C LYS A 93 -16.01 -30.09 -16.62
N PHE A 94 -16.72 -29.44 -15.72
CA PHE A 94 -16.75 -29.84 -14.31
C PHE A 94 -18.03 -29.39 -13.60
N THR A 95 -18.31 -30.01 -12.46
CA THR A 95 -19.38 -29.63 -11.55
C THR A 95 -18.82 -29.42 -10.14
N ILE A 96 -19.18 -28.30 -9.51
CA ILE A 96 -18.90 -27.99 -8.10
C ILE A 96 -20.26 -27.88 -7.40
N SER A 97 -20.48 -28.68 -6.36
CA SER A 97 -21.71 -28.70 -5.57
C SER A 97 -21.38 -28.62 -4.07
N GLY A 98 -22.28 -28.03 -3.30
CA GLY A 98 -22.14 -27.89 -1.85
C GLY A 98 -23.29 -27.12 -1.22
N ASP A 99 -23.08 -26.55 -0.04
CA ASP A 99 -24.07 -25.68 0.61
C ASP A 99 -24.26 -24.34 -0.17
N ALA A 100 -25.16 -23.48 0.30
CA ALA A 100 -25.51 -22.22 -0.36
C ALA A 100 -24.30 -21.27 -0.56
N THR A 101 -23.23 -21.44 0.21
CA THR A 101 -22.02 -20.62 0.21
C THR A 101 -20.81 -21.35 -0.38
N LEU A 102 -20.96 -22.62 -0.76
CA LEU A 102 -19.87 -23.48 -1.24
C LEU A 102 -18.64 -23.47 -0.31
N LYS A 103 -18.88 -23.55 1.01
CA LYS A 103 -17.79 -23.71 1.98
C LYS A 103 -17.00 -24.97 1.66
N ALA A 104 -15.70 -24.90 1.77
CA ALA A 104 -14.80 -25.98 1.36
C ALA A 104 -15.16 -27.34 1.97
N GLU A 105 -15.62 -27.36 3.22
CA GLU A 105 -16.05 -28.55 3.95
C GLU A 105 -17.32 -29.20 3.37
N SER A 106 -18.15 -28.44 2.64
CA SER A 106 -19.39 -28.90 2.02
C SER A 106 -19.24 -29.31 0.55
N VAL A 107 -18.10 -28.95 -0.06
CA VAL A 107 -17.94 -29.03 -1.51
C VAL A 107 -17.60 -30.43 -1.98
N THR A 108 -18.30 -30.84 -3.07
CA THR A 108 -17.95 -32.01 -3.88
C THR A 108 -17.68 -31.56 -5.31
N VAL A 109 -16.57 -32.01 -5.89
CA VAL A 109 -16.15 -31.67 -7.25
C VAL A 109 -16.18 -32.92 -8.15
N LYS A 110 -16.71 -32.77 -9.37
CA LYS A 110 -16.68 -33.80 -10.43
C LYS A 110 -16.04 -33.19 -11.68
N GLY A 111 -15.09 -33.90 -12.30
CA GLY A 111 -14.52 -33.54 -13.59
C GLY A 111 -13.37 -32.49 -13.54
N CYS A 112 -12.87 -32.12 -12.34
CA CYS A 112 -11.69 -31.24 -12.19
C CYS A 112 -10.89 -31.64 -10.97
N LYS A 113 -9.70 -32.23 -11.18
CA LYS A 113 -8.78 -32.65 -10.11
C LYS A 113 -8.28 -31.42 -9.32
N ALA A 114 -7.93 -30.34 -10.01
CA ALA A 114 -7.39 -29.15 -9.37
C ALA A 114 -8.36 -28.56 -8.35
N ASN A 115 -9.64 -28.40 -8.71
CA ASN A 115 -10.67 -27.94 -7.78
C ASN A 115 -10.90 -28.92 -6.63
N SER A 116 -10.90 -30.23 -6.89
CA SER A 116 -11.05 -31.23 -5.82
C SER A 116 -9.92 -31.11 -4.78
N GLN A 117 -8.68 -31.01 -5.25
CA GLN A 117 -7.51 -30.84 -4.38
C GLN A 117 -7.55 -29.50 -3.61
N MET A 118 -7.89 -28.41 -4.28
CA MET A 118 -7.99 -27.08 -3.66
C MET A 118 -9.01 -27.06 -2.51
N PHE A 119 -10.23 -27.56 -2.77
CA PHE A 119 -11.27 -27.58 -1.71
C PHE A 119 -10.91 -28.53 -0.57
N THR A 120 -10.28 -29.68 -0.86
CA THR A 120 -9.79 -30.60 0.17
C THR A 120 -8.71 -29.92 1.02
N TYR A 121 -7.76 -29.21 0.39
CA TYR A 121 -6.73 -28.48 1.09
C TYR A 121 -7.33 -27.41 2.03
N ILE A 122 -8.19 -26.55 1.51
CA ILE A 122 -8.83 -25.48 2.28
C ILE A 122 -9.67 -26.05 3.44
N ALA A 123 -10.39 -27.13 3.22
CA ALA A 123 -11.19 -27.79 4.28
C ALA A 123 -10.28 -28.36 5.40
N THR A 124 -9.13 -28.94 5.04
CA THR A 124 -8.16 -29.50 5.98
C THR A 124 -7.47 -28.37 6.78
N GLU A 125 -7.06 -27.30 6.09
CA GLU A 125 -6.48 -26.11 6.73
C GLU A 125 -7.46 -25.46 7.72
N ASN A 126 -8.72 -25.26 7.30
CA ASN A 126 -9.75 -24.71 8.16
C ASN A 126 -10.00 -25.59 9.39
N ALA A 127 -9.98 -26.92 9.25
CA ALA A 127 -10.13 -27.84 10.37
C ALA A 127 -8.96 -27.74 11.36
N ALA A 128 -7.74 -27.75 10.85
CA ALA A 128 -6.52 -27.59 11.65
C ALA A 128 -6.52 -26.24 12.39
N LYS A 129 -6.91 -25.16 11.72
CA LYS A 129 -6.99 -23.81 12.32
C LYS A 129 -8.00 -23.77 13.48
N ARG A 130 -9.19 -24.34 13.30
CA ARG A 130 -10.18 -24.43 14.39
C ARG A 130 -9.65 -25.26 15.57
N GLU A 131 -8.92 -26.34 15.30
CA GLU A 131 -8.29 -27.17 16.34
C GLU A 131 -7.23 -26.38 17.12
N VAL A 132 -6.33 -25.67 16.43
CA VAL A 132 -5.35 -24.77 17.03
C VAL A 132 -5.99 -23.67 17.87
N ASP A 133 -7.03 -23.00 17.36
CA ASP A 133 -7.74 -21.95 18.10
C ASP A 133 -8.38 -22.48 19.38
N SER A 134 -8.93 -23.70 19.33
CA SER A 134 -9.48 -24.38 20.50
C SER A 134 -8.40 -24.71 21.53
N LEU A 135 -7.24 -25.21 21.08
CA LEU A 135 -6.09 -25.52 21.94
C LEU A 135 -5.49 -24.26 22.58
N ARG A 136 -5.40 -23.16 21.82
CA ARG A 136 -4.95 -21.87 22.35
C ARG A 136 -5.85 -21.33 23.46
N ALA A 137 -7.14 -21.58 23.41
CA ALA A 137 -8.06 -21.22 24.49
C ALA A 137 -7.74 -21.99 25.80
N LEU A 138 -7.30 -23.25 25.69
CA LEU A 138 -6.92 -24.08 26.82
C LEU A 138 -5.57 -23.69 27.47
N LYS A 139 -4.68 -23.02 26.73
CA LYS A 139 -3.39 -22.51 27.26
C LYS A 139 -3.55 -21.44 28.36
N LYS A 140 -4.72 -20.86 28.50
CA LYS A 140 -5.02 -19.88 29.54
C LYS A 140 -5.09 -20.51 30.94
N ASP A 141 -5.35 -21.82 31.06
CA ASP A 141 -5.35 -22.57 32.26
C ASP A 141 -4.01 -23.29 32.45
N GLU A 142 -3.35 -23.08 33.60
CA GLU A 142 -2.03 -23.60 33.89
C GLU A 142 -2.02 -25.14 33.92
N ALA A 143 -3.11 -25.76 34.36
CA ALA A 143 -3.25 -27.22 34.42
C ALA A 143 -3.31 -27.90 33.04
N THR A 144 -3.73 -27.17 32.00
CA THR A 144 -3.90 -27.69 30.64
C THR A 144 -2.86 -27.16 29.62
N ARG A 145 -2.05 -26.19 30.04
CA ARG A 145 -1.10 -25.46 29.15
C ARG A 145 -0.14 -26.37 28.40
N GLU A 146 0.61 -27.22 29.14
CA GLU A 146 1.63 -28.10 28.57
C GLU A 146 1.02 -29.10 27.57
N ALA A 147 -0.11 -29.70 27.93
CA ALA A 147 -0.84 -30.64 27.08
C ALA A 147 -1.37 -29.95 25.81
N ALA A 148 -1.87 -28.71 25.95
CA ALA A 148 -2.37 -27.91 24.80
C ALA A 148 -1.23 -27.49 23.88
N GLU A 149 -0.05 -27.14 24.40
CA GLU A 149 1.14 -26.79 23.58
C GLU A 149 1.65 -28.00 22.79
N ALA A 150 1.75 -29.16 23.45
CA ALA A 150 2.13 -30.38 22.77
C ALA A 150 1.12 -30.82 21.71
N ALA A 151 -0.19 -30.60 21.95
CA ALA A 151 -1.23 -30.88 20.96
C ALA A 151 -1.18 -29.90 19.79
N GLU A 152 -1.01 -28.59 20.03
CA GLU A 152 -0.86 -27.60 18.97
C GLU A 152 0.33 -27.92 18.07
N LYS A 153 1.48 -28.27 18.64
CA LYS A 153 2.66 -28.69 17.88
C LYS A 153 2.36 -29.86 16.95
N ARG A 154 1.65 -30.88 17.44
CA ARG A 154 1.24 -32.03 16.60
C ARG A 154 0.30 -31.64 15.45
N VAL A 155 -0.61 -30.66 15.66
CA VAL A 155 -1.47 -30.16 14.59
C VAL A 155 -0.66 -29.45 13.51
N ILE A 156 0.30 -28.61 13.93
CA ILE A 156 1.21 -27.88 13.01
C ILE A 156 2.06 -28.88 12.21
N GLU A 157 2.67 -29.87 12.86
CA GLU A 157 3.47 -30.91 12.19
C GLU A 157 2.61 -31.71 11.19
N ARG A 158 1.38 -32.08 11.56
CA ARG A 158 0.46 -32.78 10.67
C ARG A 158 0.07 -31.94 9.45
N MET A 159 -0.16 -30.63 9.64
CA MET A 159 -0.43 -29.73 8.52
C MET A 159 0.78 -29.57 7.63
N GLY A 160 1.99 -29.38 8.17
CA GLY A 160 3.20 -29.29 7.36
C GLY A 160 3.45 -30.55 6.50
N ALA A 161 3.23 -31.74 7.05
CA ALA A 161 3.32 -32.98 6.30
C ALA A 161 2.25 -33.10 5.19
N PHE A 162 1.04 -32.62 5.45
CA PHE A 162 -0.03 -32.57 4.46
C PHE A 162 0.31 -31.57 3.33
N GLU A 163 0.78 -30.39 3.67
CA GLU A 163 1.20 -29.35 2.72
C GLU A 163 2.36 -29.80 1.83
N ALA A 164 3.40 -30.40 2.41
CA ALA A 164 4.53 -30.95 1.67
C ALA A 164 4.09 -31.98 0.61
N THR A 165 3.01 -32.69 0.86
CA THR A 165 2.45 -33.66 -0.10
C THR A 165 1.52 -32.98 -1.12
N ALA A 166 0.63 -32.10 -0.67
CA ALA A 166 -0.39 -31.45 -1.50
C ALA A 166 0.24 -30.44 -2.47
N CYS A 167 1.17 -29.62 -1.97
CA CYS A 167 1.85 -28.55 -2.71
C CYS A 167 3.12 -29.02 -3.46
N HIS A 168 3.38 -30.32 -3.49
CA HIS A 168 4.59 -30.86 -4.11
C HIS A 168 4.63 -30.57 -5.62
N PRO A 169 5.76 -30.11 -6.21
CA PRO A 169 5.88 -29.79 -7.64
C PRO A 169 5.51 -30.91 -8.61
N LYS A 170 5.53 -32.17 -8.17
CA LYS A 170 5.05 -33.33 -8.95
C LYS A 170 3.51 -33.40 -9.09
N ASN A 171 2.78 -32.58 -8.34
CA ASN A 171 1.33 -32.47 -8.42
C ASN A 171 0.94 -31.12 -9.03
N PRO A 172 1.11 -30.90 -10.35
CA PRO A 172 0.85 -29.61 -10.96
C PRO A 172 -0.61 -29.22 -10.77
N ASN A 173 -0.81 -28.13 -10.07
CA ASN A 173 -2.12 -27.57 -9.78
C ASN A 173 -1.97 -26.05 -9.64
N VAL A 174 -2.74 -25.31 -10.40
CA VAL A 174 -2.65 -23.85 -10.43
C VAL A 174 -2.79 -23.21 -9.06
N PHE A 175 -3.60 -23.77 -8.18
CA PHE A 175 -3.78 -23.25 -6.82
C PHE A 175 -2.48 -23.40 -6.01
N PHE A 176 -1.87 -24.59 -6.01
CA PHE A 176 -0.62 -24.82 -5.29
C PHE A 176 0.57 -24.11 -5.92
N ASP A 177 0.61 -23.99 -7.25
CA ASP A 177 1.65 -23.20 -7.93
C ASP A 177 1.61 -21.72 -7.48
N LEU A 178 0.39 -21.15 -7.32
CA LEU A 178 0.19 -19.79 -6.81
C LEU A 178 0.57 -19.66 -5.33
N GLN A 179 0.21 -20.64 -4.50
CA GLN A 179 0.59 -20.68 -3.09
C GLN A 179 2.10 -20.73 -2.94
N ASN A 180 2.77 -21.68 -3.58
CA ASN A 180 4.22 -21.84 -3.54
C ASN A 180 4.97 -20.58 -4.02
N ALA A 181 4.49 -19.93 -5.09
CA ALA A 181 5.10 -18.68 -5.58
C ALA A 181 4.90 -17.50 -4.63
N CYS A 182 3.92 -17.56 -3.75
CA CYS A 182 3.60 -16.51 -2.79
C CYS A 182 3.96 -16.89 -1.34
N GLU A 183 4.57 -18.04 -1.11
CA GLU A 183 5.03 -18.48 0.21
C GLU A 183 5.99 -17.46 0.84
N PRO A 184 5.83 -17.11 2.11
CA PRO A 184 6.82 -16.32 2.82
C PRO A 184 8.10 -17.13 3.06
N PRO A 185 9.25 -16.49 3.26
CA PRO A 185 10.49 -17.21 3.57
C PRO A 185 10.44 -17.81 4.97
N GLU A 186 11.00 -19.00 5.11
CA GLU A 186 11.37 -19.55 6.42
C GLU A 186 12.61 -18.84 6.96
N VAL A 187 12.60 -18.48 8.23
CA VAL A 187 13.74 -17.84 8.89
C VAL A 187 14.47 -18.87 9.73
N PRO A 188 15.74 -19.21 9.38
CA PRO A 188 16.53 -20.14 10.18
C PRO A 188 16.72 -19.67 11.63
N GLU A 189 16.77 -20.58 12.57
CA GLU A 189 16.84 -20.26 14.00
C GLU A 189 18.13 -19.49 14.37
N GLU A 190 19.23 -19.79 13.67
CA GLU A 190 20.56 -19.21 13.86
C GLU A 190 20.71 -17.77 13.37
N VAL A 191 19.72 -17.21 12.66
CA VAL A 191 19.76 -15.85 12.15
C VAL A 191 19.47 -14.85 13.28
N GLU A 192 20.45 -13.96 13.56
CA GLU A 192 20.32 -12.94 14.61
C GLU A 192 19.27 -11.89 14.25
N ASP A 193 19.37 -11.25 13.08
CA ASP A 193 18.37 -10.27 12.60
C ASP A 193 17.32 -10.93 11.72
N LYS A 194 16.37 -11.57 12.37
CA LYS A 194 15.25 -12.28 11.72
C LYS A 194 14.39 -11.38 10.85
N ASN A 195 14.21 -10.13 11.24
CA ASN A 195 13.40 -9.18 10.49
C ASN A 195 14.06 -8.77 9.18
N THR A 196 15.34 -8.44 9.21
CA THR A 196 16.10 -8.14 7.99
C THR A 196 16.18 -9.36 7.08
N TYR A 197 16.47 -10.56 7.63
CA TYR A 197 16.48 -11.80 6.85
C TYR A 197 15.14 -12.01 6.13
N TYR A 198 14.03 -11.97 6.87
CA TYR A 198 12.68 -12.16 6.32
C TYR A 198 12.38 -11.17 5.19
N ARG A 199 12.71 -9.89 5.40
CA ARG A 199 12.53 -8.84 4.38
C ARG A 199 13.37 -9.09 3.14
N MET A 200 14.63 -9.46 3.31
CA MET A 200 15.59 -9.70 2.21
C MET A 200 15.16 -10.88 1.32
N HIS A 201 14.60 -11.92 1.92
CA HIS A 201 14.22 -13.18 1.27
C HIS A 201 12.72 -13.25 0.90
N TYR A 202 11.96 -12.18 1.19
CA TYR A 202 10.49 -12.19 1.04
C TYR A 202 9.99 -12.56 -0.36
N TRP A 203 10.75 -12.21 -1.38
CA TRP A 203 10.41 -12.45 -2.78
C TRP A 203 11.02 -13.72 -3.39
N ASP A 204 11.78 -14.50 -2.63
CA ASP A 204 12.54 -15.63 -3.18
C ASP A 204 11.64 -16.69 -3.78
N SER A 205 10.54 -17.04 -3.12
CA SER A 205 9.56 -18.00 -3.64
C SER A 205 8.95 -17.56 -4.98
N LEU A 206 8.68 -16.27 -5.15
CA LEU A 206 8.12 -15.71 -6.38
C LEU A 206 9.08 -15.93 -7.57
N PHE A 207 10.37 -15.72 -7.36
CA PHE A 207 11.40 -15.83 -8.41
C PHE A 207 12.01 -17.21 -8.54
N ALA A 208 11.80 -18.12 -7.57
CA ALA A 208 12.14 -19.53 -7.68
C ALA A 208 11.20 -20.29 -8.63
N ALA A 209 9.96 -19.85 -8.76
CA ALA A 209 8.99 -20.45 -9.67
C ALA A 209 9.33 -20.14 -11.14
N PRO A 210 9.02 -21.04 -12.09
CA PRO A 210 9.20 -20.77 -13.52
C PRO A 210 8.20 -19.70 -13.99
N LEU A 211 8.55 -18.43 -13.82
CA LEU A 211 7.67 -17.28 -14.06
C LEU A 211 7.06 -17.27 -15.47
N GLY A 212 7.77 -17.78 -16.49
CA GLY A 212 7.28 -17.74 -17.86
C GLY A 212 5.91 -18.37 -18.08
N THR A 213 5.61 -19.47 -17.39
CA THR A 213 4.31 -20.17 -17.48
C THR A 213 3.32 -19.73 -16.40
N LEU A 214 3.81 -19.32 -15.23
CA LEU A 214 2.98 -18.94 -14.08
C LEU A 214 2.59 -17.45 -14.08
N ARG A 215 3.36 -16.60 -14.74
CA ARG A 215 3.18 -15.14 -14.74
C ARG A 215 1.76 -14.67 -15.08
N PRO A 216 1.14 -15.09 -16.19
CA PRO A 216 -0.22 -14.64 -16.50
C PRO A 216 -1.22 -15.02 -15.40
N THR A 217 -0.98 -16.14 -14.73
CA THR A 217 -1.82 -16.63 -13.64
C THR A 217 -1.63 -15.79 -12.37
N LEU A 218 -0.38 -15.45 -12.01
CA LEU A 218 -0.04 -14.60 -10.87
C LEU A 218 -0.68 -13.22 -10.97
N LEU A 219 -0.61 -12.57 -12.14
CA LEU A 219 -1.20 -11.24 -12.36
C LEU A 219 -2.74 -11.26 -12.22
N HIS A 220 -3.35 -12.44 -12.37
CA HIS A 220 -4.77 -12.66 -12.24
C HIS A 220 -5.09 -13.55 -11.03
N SER A 221 -4.44 -13.28 -9.90
CA SER A 221 -4.67 -13.97 -8.64
C SER A 221 -4.67 -12.99 -7.46
N PRO A 222 -5.46 -13.27 -6.41
CA PRO A 222 -5.42 -12.46 -5.18
C PRO A 222 -4.15 -12.69 -4.36
N GLN A 223 -3.43 -13.81 -4.56
CA GLN A 223 -2.25 -14.17 -3.78
C GLN A 223 -1.11 -13.15 -3.97
N LEU A 224 -0.77 -12.83 -5.23
CA LEU A 224 0.27 -11.83 -5.51
C LEU A 224 -0.11 -10.45 -4.96
N PHE A 225 -1.37 -10.06 -5.10
CA PHE A 225 -1.88 -8.82 -4.52
C PHE A 225 -1.69 -8.80 -3.00
N SER A 226 -2.11 -9.88 -2.31
CA SER A 226 -1.98 -10.01 -0.85
C SER A 226 -0.52 -9.96 -0.40
N LYS A 227 0.38 -10.67 -1.09
CA LYS A 227 1.82 -10.68 -0.84
C LYS A 227 2.41 -9.27 -0.96
N MET A 228 2.08 -8.55 -2.03
CA MET A 228 2.53 -7.17 -2.23
C MET A 228 1.97 -6.20 -1.19
N ASN A 229 0.67 -6.31 -0.89
CA ASN A 229 0.00 -5.44 0.08
C ASN A 229 0.60 -5.61 1.48
N TYR A 230 0.84 -6.86 1.90
CA TYR A 230 1.50 -7.13 3.19
C TYR A 230 2.92 -6.58 3.21
N PHE A 231 3.71 -6.77 2.15
CA PHE A 231 5.09 -6.29 2.10
C PHE A 231 5.19 -4.78 2.21
N PHE A 232 4.55 -4.06 1.28
CA PHE A 232 4.70 -2.60 1.20
C PHE A 232 3.88 -1.84 2.24
N PHE A 233 2.68 -2.32 2.59
CA PHE A 233 1.72 -1.59 3.44
C PHE A 233 1.42 -2.29 4.77
N GLY A 234 2.05 -3.40 5.06
CA GLY A 234 2.07 -4.07 6.35
C GLY A 234 3.48 -4.00 6.95
N MET A 235 4.41 -4.79 6.41
CA MET A 235 5.76 -4.93 6.96
C MET A 235 6.59 -3.63 6.87
N LEU A 236 6.53 -2.91 5.74
CA LEU A 236 7.28 -1.66 5.53
C LEU A 236 6.52 -0.41 5.96
N TYR A 237 5.36 -0.55 6.61
CA TYR A 237 4.50 0.60 6.91
C TYR A 237 5.19 1.70 7.72
N TYR A 238 6.04 1.32 8.68
CA TYR A 238 6.80 2.25 9.54
C TYR A 238 8.29 2.33 9.18
N ALA A 239 8.70 1.72 8.05
CA ALA A 239 10.08 1.77 7.62
C ALA A 239 10.46 3.18 7.13
N ALA A 240 11.73 3.53 7.22
CA ALA A 240 12.25 4.77 6.63
C ALA A 240 12.07 4.78 5.11
N SER A 241 11.87 5.97 4.54
CA SER A 241 11.68 6.16 3.09
C SER A 241 12.77 5.53 2.24
N ASP A 242 14.03 5.65 2.68
CA ASP A 242 15.17 5.06 1.97
C ASP A 242 15.13 3.53 1.96
N THR A 243 14.70 2.92 3.08
CA THR A 243 14.49 1.48 3.17
C THR A 243 13.40 1.03 2.20
N ILE A 244 12.27 1.73 2.17
CA ILE A 244 11.15 1.40 1.25
C ILE A 244 11.62 1.55 -0.21
N SER A 245 12.30 2.65 -0.54
CA SER A 245 12.83 2.91 -1.87
C SER A 245 13.82 1.84 -2.33
N ALA A 246 14.73 1.43 -1.44
CA ALA A 246 15.68 0.35 -1.71
C ALA A 246 14.99 -1.01 -1.94
N GLU A 247 13.89 -1.29 -1.23
CA GLU A 247 13.11 -2.51 -1.46
C GLU A 247 12.34 -2.47 -2.78
N VAL A 248 11.83 -1.30 -3.19
CA VAL A 248 11.25 -1.11 -4.53
C VAL A 248 12.31 -1.40 -5.59
N ASP A 249 13.50 -0.81 -5.46
CA ASP A 249 14.59 -1.01 -6.43
C ASP A 249 15.04 -2.47 -6.49
N ARG A 250 15.14 -3.14 -5.34
CA ARG A 250 15.50 -4.56 -5.27
C ARG A 250 14.47 -5.45 -5.96
N LEU A 251 13.19 -5.22 -5.72
CA LEU A 251 12.12 -5.96 -6.40
C LEU A 251 12.14 -5.70 -7.91
N MET A 252 12.27 -4.44 -8.32
CA MET A 252 12.30 -4.07 -9.73
C MET A 252 13.53 -4.63 -10.46
N ALA A 253 14.69 -4.69 -9.80
CA ALA A 253 15.88 -5.33 -10.35
C ALA A 253 15.68 -6.84 -10.60
N ARG A 254 14.97 -7.54 -9.70
CA ARG A 254 14.62 -8.96 -9.87
C ARG A 254 13.58 -9.19 -10.95
N ILE A 255 12.65 -8.26 -11.15
CA ILE A 255 11.65 -8.29 -12.23
C ILE A 255 12.33 -8.14 -13.61
N GLY A 256 13.38 -7.33 -13.70
CA GLY A 256 14.12 -7.11 -14.95
C GLY A 256 13.22 -6.56 -16.06
N ASP A 257 13.28 -7.19 -17.25
CA ASP A 257 12.57 -6.75 -18.46
C ASP A 257 11.09 -7.19 -18.51
N ASP A 258 10.57 -7.81 -17.43
CA ASP A 258 9.17 -8.20 -17.36
C ASP A 258 8.22 -7.00 -17.22
N THR A 259 7.90 -6.38 -18.34
CA THR A 259 7.03 -5.19 -18.40
C THR A 259 5.65 -5.42 -17.75
N ALA A 260 5.07 -6.62 -17.86
CA ALA A 260 3.74 -6.90 -17.30
C ALA A 260 3.77 -6.93 -15.76
N LEU A 261 4.79 -7.60 -15.19
CA LEU A 261 4.97 -7.66 -13.74
C LEU A 261 5.43 -6.31 -13.19
N ALA A 262 6.36 -5.62 -13.87
CA ALA A 262 6.80 -4.26 -13.53
C ALA A 262 5.62 -3.29 -13.45
N ARG A 263 4.76 -3.30 -14.47
CA ARG A 263 3.53 -2.52 -14.48
C ARG A 263 2.60 -2.89 -13.34
N TYR A 264 2.43 -4.19 -13.10
CA TYR A 264 1.56 -4.66 -12.01
C TYR A 264 2.01 -4.11 -10.65
N VAL A 265 3.32 -4.13 -10.38
CA VAL A 265 3.92 -3.63 -9.14
C VAL A 265 3.82 -2.11 -9.05
N LEU A 266 4.36 -1.38 -10.02
CA LEU A 266 4.45 0.08 -9.97
C LEU A 266 3.08 0.75 -9.97
N ASP A 267 2.14 0.33 -10.83
CA ASP A 267 0.77 0.85 -10.84
C ASP A 267 -0.02 0.48 -9.56
N PHE A 268 0.50 -0.45 -8.73
CA PHE A 268 -0.07 -0.77 -7.43
C PHE A 268 0.46 0.14 -6.31
N ILE A 269 1.79 0.32 -6.23
CA ILE A 269 2.42 1.04 -5.10
C ILE A 269 2.40 2.55 -5.29
N GLU A 270 2.63 3.05 -6.52
CA GLU A 270 2.74 4.47 -6.83
C GLU A 270 1.53 5.29 -6.32
N PRO A 271 0.27 4.96 -6.69
CA PRO A 271 -0.86 5.78 -6.28
C PRO A 271 -1.10 5.76 -4.76
N ARG A 272 -0.63 4.74 -4.06
CA ARG A 272 -0.78 4.61 -2.62
C ARG A 272 0.20 5.49 -1.87
N TYR A 273 1.45 5.55 -2.30
CA TYR A 273 2.43 6.49 -1.75
C TYR A 273 2.07 7.94 -2.07
N PHE A 274 1.57 8.21 -3.28
CA PHE A 274 1.12 9.56 -3.67
C PHE A 274 -0.04 10.09 -2.82
N ARG A 275 -1.05 9.25 -2.56
CA ARG A 275 -2.27 9.66 -1.85
C ARG A 275 -2.12 9.75 -0.35
N SER A 276 -1.02 9.28 0.21
CA SER A 276 -0.83 9.28 1.66
C SER A 276 -0.39 10.65 2.15
N THR A 277 -1.33 11.41 2.66
CA THR A 277 -1.06 12.71 3.30
C THR A 277 -0.62 12.60 4.76
N LYS A 278 -0.79 11.42 5.38
CA LYS A 278 -0.57 11.22 6.83
C LYS A 278 0.74 10.53 7.17
N ASN A 279 1.30 9.74 6.27
CA ASN A 279 2.48 8.94 6.54
C ASN A 279 3.75 9.77 6.29
N VAL A 280 4.61 9.83 7.29
CA VAL A 280 5.90 10.53 7.23
C VAL A 280 6.82 9.81 6.23
N GLY A 281 7.45 10.55 5.32
CA GLY A 281 8.41 10.03 4.35
C GLY A 281 7.83 9.31 3.12
N TRP A 282 6.52 9.04 3.06
CA TRP A 282 5.92 8.37 1.91
C TRP A 282 5.94 9.22 0.63
N ASP A 283 5.93 10.51 0.77
CA ASP A 283 6.16 11.47 -0.32
C ASP A 283 7.58 11.34 -0.93
N ALA A 284 8.59 11.07 -0.12
CA ALA A 284 9.94 10.79 -0.62
C ALA A 284 9.99 9.46 -1.39
N VAL A 285 9.32 8.42 -0.90
CA VAL A 285 9.16 7.14 -1.64
C VAL A 285 8.46 7.36 -2.99
N TRP A 286 7.39 8.15 -3.00
CA TRP A 286 6.71 8.48 -4.26
C TRP A 286 7.62 9.26 -5.21
N CYS A 287 8.38 10.24 -4.71
CA CYS A 287 9.36 10.97 -5.51
C CYS A 287 10.43 10.04 -6.11
N HIS A 288 10.91 9.07 -5.33
CA HIS A 288 11.84 8.06 -5.82
C HIS A 288 11.22 7.22 -6.98
N ILE A 289 10.02 6.69 -6.77
CA ILE A 289 9.32 5.90 -7.80
C ILE A 289 9.08 6.76 -9.07
N ALA A 290 8.61 7.99 -8.91
CA ALA A 290 8.37 8.89 -10.03
C ALA A 290 9.66 9.18 -10.82
N SER A 291 10.75 9.56 -10.13
CA SER A 291 12.01 9.92 -10.78
C SER A 291 12.71 8.72 -11.41
N GLU A 292 12.83 7.59 -10.69
CA GLU A 292 13.62 6.45 -11.13
C GLU A 292 12.94 5.63 -12.22
N TYR A 293 11.63 5.52 -12.19
CA TYR A 293 10.91 4.62 -13.10
C TYR A 293 10.15 5.37 -14.19
N TYR A 294 9.30 6.32 -13.81
CA TYR A 294 8.44 6.99 -14.80
C TYR A 294 9.18 8.09 -15.59
N LEU A 295 9.87 9.00 -14.88
CA LEU A 295 10.52 10.14 -15.55
C LEU A 295 11.81 9.75 -16.28
N LYS A 296 12.46 8.64 -15.91
CA LYS A 296 13.58 8.02 -16.65
C LYS A 296 13.12 7.11 -17.81
N GLY A 297 11.81 7.02 -18.08
CA GLY A 297 11.28 6.27 -19.21
C GLY A 297 11.30 4.74 -19.04
N ARG A 298 11.44 4.21 -17.83
CA ARG A 298 11.41 2.76 -17.55
C ARG A 298 9.99 2.19 -17.53
N CYS A 299 8.96 3.03 -17.72
CA CYS A 299 7.54 2.64 -17.73
C CYS A 299 6.94 2.86 -19.13
N PRO A 300 7.24 1.99 -20.13
CA PRO A 300 6.81 2.19 -21.52
C PRO A 300 5.28 2.16 -21.70
N TRP A 301 4.53 1.69 -20.70
CA TRP A 301 3.07 1.70 -20.67
C TRP A 301 2.47 3.02 -20.21
N ALA A 302 3.27 3.93 -19.65
CA ALA A 302 2.79 5.20 -19.11
C ALA A 302 2.45 6.15 -20.26
N LEU A 303 1.24 6.71 -20.21
CA LEU A 303 0.78 7.66 -21.24
C LEU A 303 1.53 9.01 -21.11
N PRO A 304 1.72 9.76 -22.20
CA PRO A 304 2.38 11.07 -22.16
C PRO A 304 1.78 12.02 -21.13
N GLY A 305 0.43 12.06 -21.01
CA GLY A 305 -0.27 12.87 -20.01
C GLY A 305 0.05 12.45 -18.57
N THR A 306 0.22 11.15 -18.31
CA THR A 306 0.65 10.63 -16.99
C THR A 306 2.05 11.13 -16.66
N ILE A 307 3.00 11.06 -17.60
CA ILE A 307 4.37 11.53 -17.41
C ILE A 307 4.41 13.05 -17.16
N THR A 308 3.62 13.83 -17.90
CA THR A 308 3.52 15.29 -17.71
C THR A 308 3.01 15.62 -16.30
N ASN A 309 1.94 14.98 -15.87
CA ASN A 309 1.37 15.17 -14.54
C ASN A 309 2.33 14.74 -13.42
N MET A 310 2.99 13.58 -13.60
CA MET A 310 4.03 13.13 -12.65
C MET A 310 5.18 14.11 -12.53
N ARG A 311 5.68 14.65 -13.64
CA ARG A 311 6.75 15.66 -13.65
C ARG A 311 6.35 16.91 -12.88
N TYR A 312 5.14 17.39 -13.10
CA TYR A 312 4.58 18.53 -12.37
C TYR A 312 4.55 18.28 -10.86
N ASN A 313 3.93 17.18 -10.44
CA ASN A 313 3.84 16.83 -9.02
C ASN A 313 5.22 16.55 -8.40
N TYR A 314 6.10 15.85 -9.10
CA TYR A 314 7.47 15.60 -8.65
C TYR A 314 8.23 16.89 -8.36
N ASN A 315 8.15 17.87 -9.27
CA ASN A 315 8.87 19.15 -9.09
C ASN A 315 8.38 19.92 -7.87
N ARG A 316 7.11 19.80 -7.50
CA ARG A 316 6.54 20.42 -6.31
C ARG A 316 6.92 19.65 -5.03
N ILE A 317 6.64 18.35 -5.01
CA ILE A 317 6.79 17.53 -3.80
C ILE A 317 8.26 17.40 -3.39
N LYS A 318 9.19 17.23 -4.34
CA LYS A 318 10.61 17.03 -4.05
C LYS A 318 11.27 18.16 -3.24
N GLN A 319 10.68 19.36 -3.26
CA GLN A 319 11.19 20.53 -2.55
C GLN A 319 10.82 20.50 -1.05
N SER A 320 9.82 19.71 -0.68
CA SER A 320 9.27 19.65 0.68
C SER A 320 9.39 18.28 1.35
N ILE A 321 10.11 17.34 0.76
CA ILE A 321 10.37 16.04 1.40
C ILE A 321 11.40 16.19 2.54
N ILE A 322 11.37 15.25 3.48
CA ILE A 322 12.39 15.16 4.54
C ILE A 322 13.77 14.98 3.91
N GLY A 323 14.75 15.75 4.40
CA GLY A 323 16.12 15.82 3.88
C GLY A 323 16.32 16.89 2.80
N ALA A 324 15.25 17.49 2.25
CA ALA A 324 15.41 18.63 1.35
C ALA A 324 15.77 19.90 2.14
N HIS A 325 16.58 20.77 1.52
CA HIS A 325 16.86 22.08 2.10
C HIS A 325 15.62 22.97 2.00
N GLY A 326 15.16 23.53 3.13
CA GLY A 326 14.01 24.43 3.19
C GLY A 326 14.26 25.69 2.39
N GLN A 327 13.27 26.15 1.65
CA GLN A 327 13.37 27.42 0.93
C GLN A 327 13.16 28.60 1.89
N GLU A 328 14.00 29.60 1.80
CA GLU A 328 13.92 30.79 2.66
C GLU A 328 12.67 31.62 2.36
N LEU A 329 11.75 31.71 3.32
CA LEU A 329 10.60 32.58 3.25
C LEU A 329 10.93 33.93 3.87
N TRP A 330 10.74 35.00 3.12
CA TRP A 330 10.74 36.36 3.61
C TRP A 330 9.36 36.92 3.47
N MET A 331 8.75 37.30 4.58
CA MET A 331 7.36 37.73 4.60
C MET A 331 7.16 38.92 5.56
N ALA A 332 6.21 39.77 5.20
CA ALA A 332 5.79 40.85 6.09
C ALA A 332 5.13 40.26 7.36
N ASP A 333 5.41 40.85 8.49
CA ASP A 333 4.76 40.58 9.77
C ASP A 333 3.35 41.20 9.86
N THR A 334 2.81 41.29 11.07
CA THR A 334 1.49 41.89 11.31
C THR A 334 1.42 43.38 10.93
N ASN A 335 2.52 44.08 10.74
CA ASN A 335 2.55 45.49 10.28
C ASN A 335 2.28 45.58 8.77
N GLN A 336 2.52 44.50 8.00
CA GLN A 336 2.31 44.44 6.55
C GLN A 336 3.10 45.51 5.78
N SER A 337 4.36 45.76 6.18
CA SER A 337 5.23 46.65 5.43
C SER A 337 5.40 46.23 3.98
N ALA A 338 5.32 47.18 3.08
CA ALA A 338 5.62 46.98 1.67
C ALA A 338 7.13 46.98 1.35
N ASP A 339 7.95 47.44 2.29
CA ASP A 339 9.41 47.42 2.14
C ASP A 339 9.94 46.02 2.48
N PRO A 340 10.59 45.31 1.54
CA PRO A 340 11.20 43.99 1.81
C PRO A 340 12.28 44.00 2.91
N ASN A 341 12.88 45.16 3.23
CA ASN A 341 13.86 45.27 4.30
C ASN A 341 13.22 45.07 5.69
N ASP A 342 11.93 45.28 5.82
CA ASP A 342 11.17 45.07 7.07
C ASP A 342 10.61 43.63 7.18
N TRP A 343 10.82 42.78 6.16
CA TRP A 343 10.29 41.44 6.18
C TRP A 343 11.14 40.49 7.01
N ILE A 344 10.50 39.51 7.62
CA ILE A 344 11.16 38.55 8.50
C ILE A 344 11.50 37.28 7.70
N SER A 345 12.77 36.87 7.80
CA SER A 345 13.29 35.66 7.19
C SER A 345 13.01 34.44 8.07
N SER A 346 12.53 33.35 7.46
CA SER A 346 12.37 32.06 8.13
C SER A 346 13.69 31.38 8.53
N HIS A 347 14.84 31.85 7.97
CA HIS A 347 16.15 31.21 8.17
C HIS A 347 17.05 31.91 9.19
N ARG A 348 16.77 33.18 9.52
CA ARG A 348 17.65 34.02 10.29
C ARG A 348 17.35 34.06 11.79
N PHE A 349 17.10 32.88 12.38
CA PHE A 349 16.89 32.74 13.82
C PHE A 349 18.10 32.09 14.50
N PRO A 350 18.45 32.50 15.73
CA PRO A 350 19.56 31.91 16.48
C PRO A 350 19.21 30.52 17.04
N THR A 351 17.95 30.10 16.93
CA THR A 351 17.49 28.79 17.41
C THR A 351 17.94 27.68 16.47
N PRO A 352 18.31 26.50 17.00
CA PRO A 352 18.71 25.36 16.19
C PRO A 352 17.58 24.84 15.28
N TYR A 353 16.33 25.03 15.68
CA TYR A 353 15.19 24.59 14.88
C TYR A 353 14.25 25.73 14.56
N VAL A 354 13.51 25.59 13.44
CA VAL A 354 12.41 26.48 13.05
C VAL A 354 11.19 25.62 12.70
N ILE A 355 10.05 25.96 13.27
CA ILE A 355 8.77 25.37 12.93
C ILE A 355 8.03 26.34 12.01
N LEU A 356 7.92 26.00 10.72
CA LEU A 356 7.04 26.70 9.80
C LEU A 356 5.62 26.18 10.05
N TRP A 357 4.76 27.06 10.55
CA TRP A 357 3.39 26.74 10.94
C TRP A 357 2.40 27.46 10.02
N PHE A 358 1.88 26.75 9.00
CA PHE A 358 0.87 27.28 8.08
C PHE A 358 -0.51 27.02 8.66
N TRP A 359 -1.21 28.08 8.99
CA TRP A 359 -2.46 28.01 9.74
C TRP A 359 -3.47 29.07 9.32
N ASP A 360 -4.75 28.85 9.65
CA ASP A 360 -5.83 29.76 9.38
C ASP A 360 -6.69 29.96 10.65
N PRO A 361 -7.03 31.20 11.04
CA PRO A 361 -7.90 31.47 12.18
C PRO A 361 -9.34 30.92 12.04
N ASP A 362 -9.78 30.56 10.83
CA ASP A 362 -11.08 29.92 10.57
C ASP A 362 -11.04 28.39 10.66
N CYS A 363 -9.87 27.82 10.75
CA CYS A 363 -9.67 26.40 10.82
C CYS A 363 -9.65 25.92 12.29
N HIS A 364 -10.69 25.19 12.72
CA HIS A 364 -10.81 24.70 14.10
C HIS A 364 -9.58 23.87 14.55
N HIS A 365 -9.09 22.95 13.71
CA HIS A 365 -7.87 22.18 14.02
C HIS A 365 -6.63 23.06 14.13
N CYS A 366 -6.56 24.16 13.38
CA CYS A 366 -5.46 25.11 13.50
C CYS A 366 -5.50 25.82 14.86
N GLN A 367 -6.69 26.21 15.32
CA GLN A 367 -6.88 26.85 16.61
C GLN A 367 -6.41 25.94 17.75
N GLU A 368 -6.92 24.70 17.81
CA GLU A 368 -6.52 23.70 18.82
C GLU A 368 -5.01 23.45 18.86
N GLN A 369 -4.41 23.21 17.69
CA GLN A 369 -2.97 22.92 17.60
C GLN A 369 -2.12 24.15 17.92
N SER A 370 -2.56 25.36 17.54
CA SER A 370 -1.85 26.60 17.88
C SER A 370 -1.85 26.86 19.39
N GLU A 371 -2.95 26.61 20.09
CA GLU A 371 -3.01 26.76 21.56
C GLU A 371 -2.10 25.75 22.27
N GLU A 372 -2.04 24.52 21.81
CA GLU A 372 -1.11 23.53 22.37
C GLU A 372 0.35 23.88 22.08
N LEU A 373 0.64 24.33 20.87
CA LEU A 373 1.98 24.78 20.48
C LEU A 373 2.40 26.02 21.30
N LYS A 374 1.44 26.95 21.58
CA LYS A 374 1.68 28.12 22.41
C LYS A 374 2.08 27.74 23.84
N LYS A 375 1.36 26.81 24.46
CA LYS A 375 1.71 26.35 25.81
C LYS A 375 3.14 25.79 25.87
N LEU A 376 3.53 25.00 24.86
CA LEU A 376 4.88 24.46 24.74
C LEU A 376 5.91 25.59 24.56
N TYR A 377 5.66 26.52 23.63
CA TYR A 377 6.56 27.62 23.29
C TYR A 377 6.76 28.56 24.49
N ASP A 378 5.67 29.02 25.12
CA ASP A 378 5.74 29.92 26.30
C ASP A 378 6.46 29.25 27.47
N GLY A 379 6.22 27.96 27.72
CA GLY A 379 6.91 27.18 28.75
C GLY A 379 8.42 27.08 28.50
N MET A 380 8.82 26.88 27.26
CA MET A 380 10.23 26.82 26.84
C MET A 380 10.91 28.18 27.00
N VAL A 381 10.24 29.26 26.56
CA VAL A 381 10.75 30.64 26.70
C VAL A 381 10.88 31.02 28.17
N ALA A 382 9.91 30.70 29.02
CA ALA A 382 9.94 30.98 30.45
C ALA A 382 11.11 30.30 31.19
N ARG A 383 11.57 29.15 30.72
CA ARG A 383 12.75 28.44 31.27
C ARG A 383 14.06 28.91 30.67
N GLY A 384 14.04 29.79 29.67
CA GLY A 384 15.26 30.22 28.95
C GLY A 384 15.84 29.13 28.01
N GLU A 385 15.08 28.09 27.71
CA GLU A 385 15.51 26.91 26.94
C GLU A 385 14.95 26.94 25.52
N LYS A 386 15.09 28.05 24.81
CA LYS A 386 14.48 28.23 23.48
C LYS A 386 15.14 27.37 22.40
N ARG A 387 14.65 26.19 22.17
CA ARG A 387 15.18 25.25 21.16
C ARG A 387 14.71 25.53 19.76
N PHE A 388 13.51 26.08 19.59
CA PHE A 388 12.98 26.40 18.27
C PHE A 388 12.29 27.77 18.25
N GLU A 389 12.24 28.37 17.08
CA GLU A 389 11.35 29.47 16.74
C GLU A 389 10.11 28.94 16.01
N VAL A 390 8.98 29.57 16.20
CA VAL A 390 7.77 29.33 15.40
C VAL A 390 7.62 30.47 14.40
N TYR A 391 7.71 30.15 13.12
CA TYR A 391 7.44 31.04 12.01
C TYR A 391 6.04 30.71 11.49
N ALA A 392 5.03 31.41 12.06
CA ALA A 392 3.64 31.13 11.79
C ALA A 392 3.13 31.93 10.59
N VAL A 393 2.76 31.23 9.52
CA VAL A 393 2.28 31.81 8.28
C VAL A 393 0.75 31.78 8.25
N GLY A 394 0.11 32.94 8.15
CA GLY A 394 -1.34 33.06 7.92
C GLY A 394 -1.67 32.59 6.50
N TYR A 395 -2.26 31.39 6.39
CA TYR A 395 -2.62 30.75 5.13
C TYR A 395 -3.98 31.24 4.63
N GLU A 396 -4.00 31.84 3.42
CA GLU A 396 -5.23 32.34 2.76
C GLU A 396 -6.18 33.17 3.67
N SER A 397 -5.67 33.70 4.77
CA SER A 397 -6.49 34.34 5.78
C SER A 397 -6.85 35.77 5.37
N ASP A 398 -8.06 36.22 5.78
CA ASP A 398 -8.34 37.66 5.89
C ASP A 398 -7.30 38.28 6.82
N VAL A 399 -6.46 39.17 6.25
CA VAL A 399 -5.35 39.79 6.97
C VAL A 399 -5.81 40.52 8.24
N ALA A 400 -6.96 41.19 8.20
CA ALA A 400 -7.49 41.91 9.36
C ALA A 400 -7.97 40.94 10.46
N LYS A 401 -8.58 39.82 10.08
CA LYS A 401 -9.02 38.77 11.00
C LYS A 401 -7.83 38.05 11.60
N TRP A 402 -6.86 37.66 10.77
CA TRP A 402 -5.62 37.01 11.21
C TRP A 402 -4.87 37.89 12.24
N LYS A 403 -4.64 39.18 11.97
CA LYS A 403 -3.99 40.11 12.90
C LYS A 403 -4.74 40.21 14.22
N ARG A 404 -6.06 40.30 14.18
CA ARG A 404 -6.89 40.35 15.38
C ARG A 404 -6.76 39.10 16.21
N TYR A 405 -6.84 37.90 15.56
CA TYR A 405 -6.67 36.63 16.23
C TYR A 405 -5.30 36.48 16.90
N VAL A 406 -4.22 36.81 16.20
CA VAL A 406 -2.83 36.82 16.75
C VAL A 406 -2.76 37.67 18.01
N LYS A 407 -3.36 38.88 17.99
CA LYS A 407 -3.36 39.82 19.12
C LYS A 407 -4.20 39.31 20.31
N GLU A 408 -5.39 38.80 20.06
CA GLU A 408 -6.32 38.29 21.09
C GLU A 408 -5.74 37.08 21.81
N HIS A 409 -5.12 36.15 21.08
CA HIS A 409 -4.52 34.92 21.62
C HIS A 409 -3.08 35.11 22.11
N LYS A 410 -2.52 36.34 21.93
CA LYS A 410 -1.16 36.70 22.38
C LYS A 410 -0.11 35.70 21.87
N PHE A 411 -0.10 35.43 20.56
CA PHE A 411 0.92 34.61 19.94
C PHE A 411 2.26 35.37 19.89
N ASN A 412 3.18 35.04 20.79
CA ASN A 412 4.47 35.74 21.01
C ASN A 412 5.59 35.30 20.09
N TRP A 413 5.35 34.34 19.23
CA TRP A 413 6.27 33.90 18.19
C TRP A 413 6.17 34.80 16.95
N VAL A 414 6.96 34.50 15.93
CA VAL A 414 6.95 35.24 14.66
C VAL A 414 5.64 34.93 13.89
N ASN A 415 4.88 35.96 13.60
CA ASN A 415 3.64 35.88 12.86
C ASN A 415 3.77 36.65 11.54
N VAL A 416 3.69 35.96 10.43
CA VAL A 416 3.80 36.53 9.08
C VAL A 416 2.58 36.11 8.23
N GLY A 417 2.27 36.86 7.19
CA GLY A 417 1.13 36.56 6.33
C GLY A 417 0.83 37.65 5.32
N GLY A 418 -0.24 37.44 4.55
CA GLY A 418 -0.64 38.36 3.48
C GLY A 418 0.11 38.09 2.17
N THR A 419 0.09 39.08 1.25
CA THR A 419 0.64 38.96 -0.09
C THR A 419 2.10 39.43 -0.23
N ASN A 420 2.65 40.03 0.82
CA ASN A 420 4.02 40.54 0.84
C ASN A 420 4.99 39.43 1.22
N VAL A 421 5.43 38.68 0.21
CA VAL A 421 6.27 37.49 0.34
C VAL A 421 7.22 37.37 -0.87
N ASN A 422 8.42 36.83 -0.68
CA ASN A 422 9.43 36.69 -1.71
C ASN A 422 9.16 35.57 -2.74
N ILE A 423 8.49 34.50 -2.31
CA ILE A 423 8.19 33.32 -3.13
C ILE A 423 6.80 32.77 -2.80
N ASP A 424 6.21 32.03 -3.72
CA ASP A 424 5.00 31.29 -3.46
C ASP A 424 5.29 30.11 -2.50
N TYR A 425 4.94 30.28 -1.22
CA TYR A 425 5.17 29.26 -0.19
C TYR A 425 4.28 28.01 -0.38
N GLN A 426 3.15 28.14 -1.06
CA GLN A 426 2.27 27.00 -1.36
C GLN A 426 2.97 26.05 -2.34
N GLU A 427 3.62 26.61 -3.35
CA GLU A 427 4.44 25.83 -4.29
C GLU A 427 5.76 25.35 -3.63
N ALA A 428 6.46 26.24 -2.89
CA ALA A 428 7.76 25.94 -2.31
C ALA A 428 7.74 24.80 -1.30
N TYR A 429 6.69 24.74 -0.49
CA TYR A 429 6.52 23.74 0.57
C TYR A 429 5.39 22.75 0.32
N ASN A 430 4.81 22.76 -0.90
CA ASN A 430 3.69 21.89 -1.30
C ASN A 430 2.50 21.98 -0.32
N VAL A 431 2.20 23.21 0.16
CA VAL A 431 1.13 23.46 1.12
C VAL A 431 -0.21 23.53 0.39
N HIS A 432 -1.11 22.58 0.66
CA HIS A 432 -2.42 22.48 0.04
C HIS A 432 -3.57 22.84 0.97
N GLY A 433 -3.29 23.23 2.21
CA GLY A 433 -4.27 23.58 3.21
C GLY A 433 -3.67 23.73 4.60
N ALA A 434 -4.50 24.19 5.51
CA ALA A 434 -4.17 24.38 6.92
C ALA A 434 -4.87 23.32 7.79
N PRO A 435 -4.25 22.83 8.88
CA PRO A 435 -2.88 23.14 9.29
C PRO A 435 -1.82 22.35 8.50
N THR A 436 -0.67 22.96 8.23
CA THR A 436 0.54 22.30 7.75
C THR A 436 1.71 22.69 8.62
N MET A 437 2.59 21.74 8.96
CA MET A 437 3.77 21.95 9.78
C MET A 437 5.00 21.42 9.04
N ILE A 438 6.06 22.25 9.00
CA ILE A 438 7.39 21.86 8.55
C ILE A 438 8.36 22.16 9.68
N ILE A 439 9.24 21.25 10.05
CA ILE A 439 10.30 21.50 11.02
C ILE A 439 11.63 21.49 10.28
N LEU A 440 12.37 22.58 10.42
CA LEU A 440 13.71 22.77 9.88
C LEU A 440 14.74 22.59 11.00
N ASP A 441 15.86 21.93 10.69
CA ASP A 441 17.00 21.81 11.61
C ASP A 441 17.95 23.04 11.57
N TRP A 442 19.11 22.92 12.19
CA TRP A 442 20.13 23.96 12.25
C TRP A 442 20.80 24.29 10.90
N HIS A 443 20.73 23.37 9.92
CA HIS A 443 21.11 23.59 8.53
C HIS A 443 19.97 24.11 7.67
N ARG A 444 18.76 24.22 8.26
CA ARG A 444 17.50 24.53 7.57
C ARG A 444 17.05 23.42 6.62
N ASP A 445 17.50 22.19 6.88
CA ASP A 445 16.98 21.01 6.19
C ASP A 445 15.68 20.54 6.84
N ILE A 446 14.75 20.07 6.03
CA ILE A 446 13.42 19.59 6.47
C ILE A 446 13.60 18.27 7.21
N ILE A 447 13.25 18.24 8.48
CA ILE A 447 13.28 17.01 9.30
C ILE A 447 11.89 16.46 9.63
N MET A 448 10.85 17.26 9.43
CA MET A 448 9.44 16.86 9.55
C MET A 448 8.60 17.68 8.60
N ASN A 449 7.68 17.05 7.89
CA ASN A 449 6.75 17.68 6.95
C ASN A 449 5.28 17.26 7.15
N LYS A 450 4.95 16.83 8.36
CA LYS A 450 3.58 16.50 8.78
C LYS A 450 3.29 17.18 10.12
N VAL A 451 2.00 17.45 10.37
CA VAL A 451 1.59 18.02 11.66
C VAL A 451 1.91 17.06 12.80
N LEU A 452 2.82 17.50 13.66
CA LEU A 452 3.19 16.77 14.85
C LEU A 452 2.47 17.39 16.06
N PRO A 453 1.74 16.60 16.89
CA PRO A 453 1.14 17.11 18.12
C PRO A 453 2.18 17.79 19.00
N ALA A 454 1.85 18.95 19.55
CA ALA A 454 2.81 19.78 20.32
C ALA A 454 3.54 19.00 21.42
N LYS A 455 2.83 18.10 22.12
CA LYS A 455 3.40 17.22 23.16
C LYS A 455 4.53 16.30 22.68
N ASN A 456 4.59 16.02 21.36
CA ASN A 456 5.58 15.11 20.77
C ASN A 456 6.76 15.85 20.14
N ILE A 457 6.72 17.19 20.03
CA ILE A 457 7.78 17.95 19.34
C ILE A 457 9.11 17.79 20.08
N MET A 458 9.13 17.94 21.40
CA MET A 458 10.39 17.88 22.15
C MET A 458 11.02 16.48 22.08
N SER A 459 10.24 15.41 22.27
CA SER A 459 10.74 14.04 22.14
C SER A 459 11.23 13.73 20.73
N PHE A 460 10.55 14.24 19.70
CA PHE A 460 11.00 14.12 18.31
C PHE A 460 12.36 14.80 18.09
N LEU A 461 12.56 16.01 18.60
CA LEU A 461 13.83 16.72 18.50
C LEU A 461 14.94 15.99 19.26
N ASP A 462 14.66 15.43 20.45
CA ASP A 462 15.63 14.66 21.22
C ASP A 462 16.06 13.38 20.47
N GLU A 463 15.11 12.67 19.87
CA GLU A 463 15.41 11.49 19.04
C GLU A 463 16.21 11.85 17.78
N TYR A 464 15.87 12.97 17.14
CA TYR A 464 16.61 13.46 15.98
C TYR A 464 18.06 13.78 16.34
N GLU A 465 18.30 14.56 17.41
CA GLU A 465 19.64 14.88 17.91
C GLU A 465 20.46 13.63 18.26
N LYS A 466 19.84 12.67 18.95
CA LYS A 466 20.47 11.40 19.27
C LYS A 466 20.92 10.64 18.02
N LYS A 467 20.10 10.62 16.96
CA LYS A 467 20.44 10.00 15.69
C LYS A 467 21.58 10.72 14.96
N GLN A 468 21.66 12.04 15.11
CA GLN A 468 22.74 12.86 14.53
C GLN A 468 24.02 12.88 15.36
N GLY A 469 24.04 12.23 16.53
CA GLY A 469 25.19 12.25 17.45
C GLY A 469 25.42 13.61 18.10
N VAL A 470 24.41 14.46 18.16
CA VAL A 470 24.50 15.78 18.81
C VAL A 470 24.45 15.55 20.32
N VAL A 471 25.53 15.89 21.00
CA VAL A 471 25.61 15.91 22.47
C VAL A 471 25.34 17.35 22.93
N ARG A 472 24.26 17.56 23.67
CA ARG A 472 24.05 18.85 24.35
C ARG A 472 24.78 18.83 25.67
N GLU A 473 25.68 19.77 25.89
CA GLU A 473 26.14 20.14 27.20
C GLU A 473 25.03 20.98 27.87
N TYR A 474 24.41 20.46 28.89
CA TYR A 474 23.39 21.14 29.72
C TYR A 474 24.06 22.01 30.75
#